data_ec52bb723bc45f30c25d24373024b759
#
_entry.id   ec52bb723bc45f30c25d24373024b759
#
_cell.length_a   1.000
_cell.length_b   1.000
_cell.length_c   1.000
_cell.angle_alpha   90.00
_cell.angle_beta   90.00
_cell.angle_gamma   90.00
#
_symmetry.space_group_name_H-M   'P 1'
#
loop_
_entity.id
_entity.type
_entity.pdbx_description
1 polymer ?
#
loop_
_entity_poly.entity_id
_entity_poly.type
_entity_poly.pdbx_seq_one_letter_code
_entity_poly.pdbx_strand_id
1 'polypeptide(L)'
;MSAQASPIAATSGARRALDRTTWILVPAAPFVLVLVIWMLATTYLQPSKETLPPVADVLSSIKELALSGQLATNVIASLYRLLLGSILGILTGLIGGVIVGLNRKLAESLNPIVVFFNAISGIVWLPLMITWLGIGTALAVFLIWNTVFFIVFQNAALGVQLVPEVYEQGVRALGGSRWETMRSVILPGALPYILTGVRTGLGFGWRALIAAELVGAATGLGTMIFDAAEYHRSDIIVAGCLIIGVIAIAMDRWLLLPIERRTVRRWGLVADAEKER
;
A
#
# COMPACT_ATOMS: atom_id res chain seq x y z
N MET A 1 61.11 -21.77 19.25
CA MET A 1 59.71 -21.39 19.56
C MET A 1 59.21 -20.58 18.38
N SER A 2 58.54 -21.26 17.47
CA SER A 2 58.02 -20.69 16.22
C SER A 2 56.53 -20.34 16.39
N ALA A 3 56.21 -19.06 16.30
CA ALA A 3 54.84 -18.59 16.34
C ALA A 3 54.15 -18.91 15.01
N GLN A 4 53.15 -19.80 15.04
CA GLN A 4 52.23 -20.05 13.93
C GLN A 4 51.21 -18.93 13.85
N ALA A 5 51.28 -18.12 12.81
CA ALA A 5 50.25 -17.14 12.46
C ALA A 5 49.01 -17.89 11.90
N SER A 6 47.84 -17.66 12.51
CA SER A 6 46.56 -18.29 12.12
C SER A 6 45.97 -17.64 10.85
N PRO A 7 45.47 -18.39 9.86
CA PRO A 7 44.96 -17.87 8.60
C PRO A 7 43.43 -17.55 8.64
N ILE A 8 42.89 -17.00 9.76
CA ILE A 8 41.43 -16.84 9.92
C ILE A 8 40.90 -15.46 9.47
N ALA A 9 41.77 -14.51 9.15
CA ALA A 9 41.35 -13.14 8.87
C ALA A 9 40.90 -12.84 7.41
N ALA A 10 41.23 -13.71 6.44
CA ALA A 10 40.96 -13.43 5.01
C ALA A 10 39.56 -13.85 4.50
N THR A 11 38.82 -14.67 5.27
CA THR A 11 37.51 -15.20 4.80
C THR A 11 36.31 -14.36 5.18
N SER A 12 36.44 -13.38 6.07
CA SER A 12 35.33 -12.56 6.56
C SER A 12 34.90 -11.46 5.58
N GLY A 13 35.80 -10.94 4.76
CA GLY A 13 35.52 -9.91 3.77
C GLY A 13 34.75 -10.44 2.55
N ALA A 14 35.14 -11.61 2.05
CA ALA A 14 34.49 -12.24 0.91
C ALA A 14 33.06 -12.74 1.25
N ARG A 15 32.83 -13.26 2.45
CA ARG A 15 31.49 -13.65 2.91
C ARG A 15 30.56 -12.46 3.06
N ARG A 16 31.02 -11.32 3.60
CA ARG A 16 30.22 -10.08 3.71
C ARG A 16 29.87 -9.45 2.35
N ALA A 17 30.76 -9.58 1.36
CA ALA A 17 30.49 -9.12 -0.01
C ALA A 17 29.48 -10.04 -0.71
N LEU A 18 29.59 -11.35 -0.55
CA LEU A 18 28.62 -12.34 -1.04
C LEU A 18 27.25 -12.16 -0.40
N ASP A 19 27.18 -11.93 0.92
CA ASP A 19 25.93 -11.66 1.61
C ASP A 19 25.25 -10.38 1.12
N ARG A 20 25.98 -9.30 0.84
CA ARG A 20 25.39 -8.08 0.28
C ARG A 20 24.87 -8.27 -1.15
N THR A 21 25.55 -9.05 -1.96
CA THR A 21 25.16 -9.31 -3.36
C THR A 21 23.93 -10.24 -3.41
N THR A 22 23.88 -11.25 -2.56
CA THR A 22 22.70 -12.14 -2.45
C THR A 22 21.47 -11.41 -1.94
N TRP A 23 21.63 -10.44 -1.05
CA TRP A 23 20.51 -9.63 -0.52
C TRP A 23 19.81 -8.76 -1.59
N ILE A 24 20.51 -8.37 -2.65
CA ILE A 24 19.96 -7.60 -3.78
C ILE A 24 19.50 -8.54 -4.90
N LEU A 25 20.27 -9.60 -5.18
CA LEU A 25 19.99 -10.52 -6.29
C LEU A 25 18.78 -11.43 -6.03
N VAL A 26 18.57 -11.89 -4.80
CA VAL A 26 17.46 -12.77 -4.47
C VAL A 26 16.09 -12.10 -4.73
N PRO A 27 15.79 -10.87 -4.27
CA PRO A 27 14.53 -10.22 -4.58
C PRO A 27 14.42 -9.72 -6.02
N ALA A 28 15.55 -9.52 -6.73
CA ALA A 28 15.54 -9.11 -8.13
C ALA A 28 15.35 -10.29 -9.11
N ALA A 29 15.75 -11.50 -8.71
CA ALA A 29 15.69 -12.69 -9.54
C ALA A 29 14.31 -12.97 -10.19
N PRO A 30 13.17 -12.90 -9.49
CA PRO A 30 11.86 -13.12 -10.10
C PRO A 30 11.51 -12.03 -11.14
N PHE A 31 11.92 -10.79 -10.93
CA PHE A 31 11.68 -9.71 -11.92
C PHE A 31 12.51 -9.92 -13.17
N VAL A 32 13.79 -10.32 -13.02
CA VAL A 32 14.65 -10.65 -14.14
C VAL A 32 14.12 -11.86 -14.91
N LEU A 33 13.63 -12.88 -14.19
CA LEU A 33 13.04 -14.08 -14.83
C LEU A 33 11.81 -13.70 -15.66
N VAL A 34 10.89 -12.90 -15.13
CA VAL A 34 9.71 -12.43 -15.87
C VAL A 34 10.12 -11.62 -17.10
N LEU A 35 11.12 -10.75 -16.97
CA LEU A 35 11.63 -9.94 -18.09
C LEU A 35 12.26 -10.83 -19.19
N VAL A 36 13.02 -11.83 -18.80
CA VAL A 36 13.64 -12.80 -19.74
C VAL A 36 12.55 -13.60 -20.45
N ILE A 37 11.55 -14.12 -19.71
CA ILE A 37 10.41 -14.83 -20.31
C ILE A 37 9.68 -13.93 -21.31
N TRP A 38 9.42 -12.68 -20.95
CA TRP A 38 8.79 -11.72 -21.86
C TRP A 38 9.62 -11.47 -23.12
N MET A 39 10.93 -11.24 -23.00
CA MET A 39 11.82 -11.06 -24.15
C MET A 39 11.87 -12.30 -25.04
N LEU A 40 11.92 -13.50 -24.45
CA LEU A 40 11.90 -14.75 -25.20
C LEU A 40 10.56 -14.94 -25.92
N ALA A 41 9.45 -14.68 -25.25
CA ALA A 41 8.11 -14.79 -25.83
C ALA A 41 7.96 -13.84 -27.03
N THR A 42 8.38 -12.59 -26.92
CA THR A 42 8.29 -11.63 -28.03
C THR A 42 9.23 -11.96 -29.20
N THR A 43 10.38 -12.59 -28.92
CA THR A 43 11.37 -12.93 -29.96
C THR A 43 11.01 -14.21 -30.70
N TYR A 44 10.57 -15.27 -29.97
CA TYR A 44 10.33 -16.60 -30.58
C TYR A 44 8.89 -16.81 -31.04
N LEU A 45 7.89 -16.34 -30.27
CA LEU A 45 6.47 -16.50 -30.66
C LEU A 45 5.98 -15.41 -31.62
N GLN A 46 6.70 -14.28 -31.70
CA GLN A 46 6.36 -13.13 -32.57
C GLN A 46 4.86 -12.75 -32.53
N PRO A 47 4.28 -12.59 -31.33
CA PRO A 47 2.88 -12.19 -31.21
C PRO A 47 2.66 -10.83 -31.86
N SER A 48 1.41 -10.51 -32.23
CA SER A 48 1.09 -9.15 -32.72
C SER A 48 1.46 -8.12 -31.64
N LYS A 49 1.92 -6.95 -32.05
CA LYS A 49 2.29 -5.85 -31.11
C LYS A 49 1.11 -5.42 -30.23
N GLU A 50 -0.11 -5.63 -30.70
CA GLU A 50 -1.33 -5.38 -29.95
C GLU A 50 -1.56 -6.39 -28.84
N THR A 51 -1.06 -7.63 -28.97
CA THR A 51 -1.22 -8.68 -27.95
C THR A 51 -0.10 -8.63 -26.92
N LEU A 52 1.14 -8.58 -27.36
CA LEU A 52 2.31 -8.53 -26.49
C LEU A 52 3.42 -7.65 -27.12
N PRO A 53 3.53 -6.37 -26.71
CA PRO A 53 4.51 -5.46 -27.28
C PRO A 53 5.94 -5.85 -26.87
N PRO A 54 6.94 -5.66 -27.74
CA PRO A 54 8.34 -5.81 -27.41
C PRO A 54 8.75 -4.84 -26.28
N VAL A 55 9.70 -5.26 -25.44
CA VAL A 55 10.21 -4.42 -24.36
C VAL A 55 10.74 -3.07 -24.84
N ALA A 56 11.36 -3.04 -26.04
CA ALA A 56 11.86 -1.83 -26.67
C ALA A 56 10.73 -0.82 -26.98
N ASP A 57 9.59 -1.28 -27.46
CA ASP A 57 8.42 -0.43 -27.79
C ASP A 57 7.86 0.16 -26.48
N VAL A 58 7.76 -0.62 -25.41
CA VAL A 58 7.30 -0.15 -24.09
C VAL A 58 8.24 0.92 -23.51
N LEU A 59 9.56 0.71 -23.61
CA LEU A 59 10.53 1.71 -23.13
C LEU A 59 10.47 3.00 -23.95
N SER A 60 10.26 2.89 -25.27
CA SER A 60 10.09 4.07 -26.14
C SER A 60 8.82 4.85 -25.78
N SER A 61 7.72 4.17 -25.46
CA SER A 61 6.47 4.79 -25.04
C SER A 61 6.60 5.47 -23.67
N ILE A 62 7.31 4.87 -22.70
CA ILE A 62 7.62 5.52 -21.43
C ILE A 62 8.42 6.82 -21.66
N LYS A 63 9.41 6.78 -22.54
CA LYS A 63 10.21 7.97 -22.88
C LYS A 63 9.36 9.04 -23.56
N GLU A 64 8.51 8.68 -24.52
CA GLU A 64 7.60 9.59 -25.19
C GLU A 64 6.64 10.28 -24.22
N LEU A 65 5.98 9.50 -23.36
CA LEU A 65 5.08 9.99 -22.33
C LEU A 65 5.78 10.90 -21.31
N ALA A 66 7.04 10.61 -20.99
CA ALA A 66 7.84 11.45 -20.09
C ALA A 66 8.25 12.77 -20.75
N LEU A 67 8.69 12.73 -22.01
CA LEU A 67 9.12 13.93 -22.77
C LEU A 67 7.94 14.84 -23.13
N SER A 68 6.76 14.28 -23.41
CA SER A 68 5.54 15.05 -23.69
C SER A 68 4.92 15.69 -22.43
N GLY A 69 5.39 15.34 -21.24
CA GLY A 69 4.82 15.78 -19.97
C GLY A 69 3.51 15.07 -19.58
N GLN A 70 2.95 14.25 -20.44
CA GLN A 70 1.70 13.51 -20.16
C GLN A 70 1.84 12.58 -18.96
N LEU A 71 2.99 11.91 -18.84
CA LEU A 71 3.26 11.04 -17.68
C LEU A 71 3.19 11.81 -16.37
N ALA A 72 3.86 12.96 -16.29
CA ALA A 72 3.87 13.78 -15.07
C ALA A 72 2.46 14.26 -14.71
N THR A 73 1.69 14.73 -15.69
CA THR A 73 0.30 15.18 -15.48
C THR A 73 -0.58 14.07 -14.93
N ASN A 74 -0.52 12.87 -15.50
CA ASN A 74 -1.33 11.72 -15.07
C ASN A 74 -0.90 11.21 -13.69
N VAL A 75 0.40 11.11 -13.43
CA VAL A 75 0.94 10.70 -12.10
C VAL A 75 0.51 11.68 -11.02
N ILE A 76 0.65 12.98 -11.25
CA ILE A 76 0.26 14.00 -10.26
C ILE A 76 -1.24 13.95 -9.99
N ALA A 77 -2.07 13.82 -11.04
CA ALA A 77 -3.52 13.73 -10.90
C ALA A 77 -3.93 12.49 -10.07
N SER A 78 -3.34 11.33 -10.36
CA SER A 78 -3.60 10.08 -9.61
C SER A 78 -3.13 10.18 -8.16
N LEU A 79 -1.92 10.70 -7.91
CA LEU A 79 -1.40 10.87 -6.56
C LEU A 79 -2.22 11.87 -5.73
N TYR A 80 -2.66 12.97 -6.34
CA TYR A 80 -3.52 13.95 -5.68
C TYR A 80 -4.83 13.31 -5.18
N ARG A 81 -5.53 12.54 -6.04
CA ARG A 81 -6.77 11.83 -5.67
C ARG A 81 -6.52 10.78 -4.60
N LEU A 82 -5.43 10.01 -4.75
CA LEU A 82 -5.04 8.99 -3.77
C LEU A 82 -4.79 9.60 -2.40
N LEU A 83 -4.03 10.69 -2.34
CA LEU A 83 -3.72 11.37 -1.07
C LEU A 83 -4.97 11.92 -0.41
N LEU A 84 -5.84 12.63 -1.15
CA LEU A 84 -7.08 13.18 -0.60
C LEU A 84 -7.99 12.07 -0.05
N GLY A 85 -8.30 11.06 -0.86
CA GLY A 85 -9.18 9.97 -0.46
C GLY A 85 -8.59 9.17 0.70
N SER A 86 -7.28 8.91 0.69
CA SER A 86 -6.61 8.18 1.76
C SER A 86 -6.55 8.97 3.07
N ILE A 87 -6.23 10.25 3.04
CA ILE A 87 -6.22 11.09 4.25
C ILE A 87 -7.61 11.12 4.87
N LEU A 88 -8.66 11.37 4.07
CA LEU A 88 -10.04 11.34 4.56
C LEU A 88 -10.42 9.96 5.13
N GLY A 89 -10.06 8.88 4.42
CA GLY A 89 -10.35 7.50 4.86
C GLY A 89 -9.62 7.14 6.15
N ILE A 90 -8.34 7.49 6.26
CA ILE A 90 -7.54 7.23 7.46
C ILE A 90 -8.09 8.03 8.65
N LEU A 91 -8.33 9.32 8.50
CA LEU A 91 -8.80 10.16 9.61
C LEU A 91 -10.18 9.69 10.10
N THR A 92 -11.15 9.54 9.22
CA THR A 92 -12.50 9.12 9.59
C THR A 92 -12.55 7.68 10.10
N GLY A 93 -11.79 6.76 9.45
CA GLY A 93 -11.68 5.37 9.85
C GLY A 93 -11.01 5.20 11.21
N LEU A 94 -9.93 5.95 11.47
CA LEU A 94 -9.24 5.93 12.76
C LEU A 94 -10.15 6.45 13.89
N ILE A 95 -10.75 7.62 13.70
CA ILE A 95 -11.65 8.23 14.71
C ILE A 95 -12.81 7.29 14.98
N GLY A 96 -13.52 6.83 13.94
CA GLY A 96 -14.67 5.92 14.08
C GLY A 96 -14.27 4.59 14.70
N GLY A 97 -13.18 3.99 14.24
CA GLY A 97 -12.67 2.71 14.75
C GLY A 97 -12.27 2.77 16.23
N VAL A 98 -11.57 3.83 16.65
CA VAL A 98 -11.21 4.02 18.07
C VAL A 98 -12.45 4.20 18.92
N ILE A 99 -13.40 5.06 18.51
CA ILE A 99 -14.66 5.29 19.27
C ILE A 99 -15.43 3.98 19.45
N VAL A 100 -15.57 3.20 18.39
CA VAL A 100 -16.28 1.93 18.41
C VAL A 100 -15.50 0.88 19.21
N GLY A 101 -14.19 0.83 19.06
CA GLY A 101 -13.32 -0.10 19.79
C GLY A 101 -13.37 0.07 21.31
N LEU A 102 -13.53 1.32 21.79
CA LEU A 102 -13.64 1.63 23.22
C LEU A 102 -14.98 1.20 23.87
N ASN A 103 -16.01 0.97 23.09
CA ASN A 103 -17.33 0.62 23.60
C ASN A 103 -17.80 -0.69 23.01
N ARG A 104 -17.71 -1.77 23.81
CA ARG A 104 -18.09 -3.12 23.39
C ARG A 104 -19.53 -3.22 22.87
N LYS A 105 -20.47 -2.55 23.54
CA LYS A 105 -21.88 -2.55 23.11
C LYS A 105 -22.06 -1.86 21.77
N LEU A 106 -21.35 -0.76 21.54
CA LEU A 106 -21.37 -0.03 20.29
C LEU A 106 -20.74 -0.88 19.18
N ALA A 107 -19.65 -1.57 19.49
CA ALA A 107 -18.97 -2.47 18.55
C ALA A 107 -19.90 -3.62 18.13
N GLU A 108 -20.54 -4.28 19.09
CA GLU A 108 -21.48 -5.38 18.83
C GLU A 108 -22.69 -4.91 17.99
N SER A 109 -23.20 -3.70 18.23
CA SER A 109 -24.34 -3.13 17.49
C SER A 109 -23.98 -2.68 16.07
N LEU A 110 -22.79 -2.09 15.87
CA LEU A 110 -22.37 -1.55 14.58
C LEU A 110 -21.65 -2.59 13.69
N ASN A 111 -21.09 -3.64 14.27
CA ASN A 111 -20.35 -4.65 13.52
C ASN A 111 -21.14 -5.25 12.33
N PRO A 112 -22.43 -5.65 12.46
CA PRO A 112 -23.19 -6.15 11.32
C PRO A 112 -23.31 -5.14 10.19
N ILE A 113 -23.48 -3.86 10.52
CA ILE A 113 -23.57 -2.76 9.54
C ILE A 113 -22.23 -2.56 8.84
N VAL A 114 -21.15 -2.52 9.60
CA VAL A 114 -19.81 -2.36 9.05
C VAL A 114 -19.44 -3.53 8.14
N VAL A 115 -19.74 -4.76 8.56
CA VAL A 115 -19.51 -5.97 7.75
C VAL A 115 -20.32 -5.93 6.46
N PHE A 116 -21.60 -5.51 6.54
CA PHE A 116 -22.46 -5.38 5.37
C PHE A 116 -21.88 -4.40 4.34
N PHE A 117 -21.54 -3.18 4.77
CA PHE A 117 -20.99 -2.18 3.84
C PHE A 117 -19.57 -2.53 3.33
N ASN A 118 -18.75 -3.17 4.15
CA ASN A 118 -17.42 -3.63 3.73
C ASN A 118 -17.49 -4.79 2.72
N ALA A 119 -18.53 -5.63 2.78
CA ALA A 119 -18.76 -6.70 1.82
C ALA A 119 -19.11 -6.16 0.42
N ILE A 120 -19.64 -4.94 0.33
CA ILE A 120 -19.93 -4.27 -0.93
C ILE A 120 -18.62 -3.67 -1.46
N SER A 121 -18.06 -4.28 -2.50
CA SER A 121 -16.85 -3.74 -3.16
C SER A 121 -17.07 -2.27 -3.57
N GLY A 122 -16.05 -1.42 -3.37
CA GLY A 122 -16.09 -0.01 -3.76
C GLY A 122 -16.56 0.23 -5.20
N ILE A 123 -16.22 -0.68 -6.12
CA ILE A 123 -16.63 -0.60 -7.55
C ILE A 123 -18.15 -0.72 -7.72
N VAL A 124 -18.86 -1.45 -6.86
CA VAL A 124 -20.31 -1.61 -6.94
C VAL A 124 -21.04 -0.27 -6.71
N TRP A 125 -20.41 0.65 -5.98
CA TRP A 125 -20.93 2.00 -5.76
C TRP A 125 -20.78 2.92 -6.97
N LEU A 126 -19.97 2.56 -7.98
CA LEU A 126 -19.68 3.40 -9.14
C LEU A 126 -20.93 4.00 -9.81
N PRO A 127 -21.96 3.22 -10.23
CA PRO A 127 -23.11 3.77 -10.94
C PRO A 127 -23.87 4.80 -10.10
N LEU A 128 -24.03 4.51 -8.81
CA LEU A 128 -24.72 5.40 -7.89
C LEU A 128 -23.92 6.69 -7.65
N MET A 129 -22.62 6.54 -7.45
CA MET A 129 -21.73 7.68 -7.20
C MET A 129 -21.54 8.56 -8.44
N ILE A 130 -21.55 7.99 -9.63
CA ILE A 130 -21.58 8.79 -10.88
C ILE A 130 -22.83 9.65 -10.93
N THR A 131 -23.97 9.10 -10.53
CA THR A 131 -25.25 9.86 -10.51
C THR A 131 -25.23 11.00 -9.49
N TRP A 132 -24.59 10.80 -8.32
CA TRP A 132 -24.58 11.77 -7.23
C TRP A 132 -23.43 12.79 -7.32
N LEU A 133 -22.24 12.34 -7.65
CA LEU A 133 -21.00 13.14 -7.64
C LEU A 133 -20.56 13.55 -9.04
N GLY A 134 -21.14 12.95 -10.07
CA GLY A 134 -20.68 13.09 -11.44
C GLY A 134 -19.35 12.35 -11.68
N ILE A 135 -18.88 12.46 -12.92
CA ILE A 135 -17.59 11.93 -13.37
C ILE A 135 -16.49 12.91 -12.96
N GLY A 136 -15.41 12.42 -12.34
CA GLY A 136 -14.25 13.26 -12.00
C GLY A 136 -13.57 12.94 -10.68
N THR A 137 -12.87 13.94 -10.15
CA THR A 137 -12.04 13.79 -8.93
C THR A 137 -12.86 13.39 -7.70
N ALA A 138 -14.07 13.92 -7.53
CA ALA A 138 -14.92 13.62 -6.37
C ALA A 138 -15.30 12.14 -6.31
N LEU A 139 -15.64 11.55 -7.45
CA LEU A 139 -15.93 10.13 -7.59
C LEU A 139 -14.73 9.27 -7.14
N ALA A 140 -13.54 9.57 -7.66
CA ALA A 140 -12.33 8.83 -7.34
C ALA A 140 -11.97 8.95 -5.85
N VAL A 141 -12.04 10.16 -5.29
CA VAL A 141 -11.79 10.42 -3.87
C VAL A 141 -12.76 9.65 -2.98
N PHE A 142 -14.05 9.59 -3.35
CA PHE A 142 -15.06 8.82 -2.61
C PHE A 142 -14.74 7.32 -2.61
N LEU A 143 -14.38 6.73 -3.75
CA LEU A 143 -14.09 5.30 -3.85
C LEU A 143 -12.83 4.91 -3.05
N ILE A 144 -11.82 5.77 -3.09
CA ILE A 144 -10.60 5.60 -2.29
C ILE A 144 -10.94 5.74 -0.81
N TRP A 145 -11.68 6.81 -0.43
CA TRP A 145 -12.13 7.04 0.94
C TRP A 145 -12.91 5.84 1.48
N ASN A 146 -13.89 5.37 0.75
CA ASN A 146 -14.72 4.22 1.15
C ASN A 146 -13.86 2.98 1.44
N THR A 147 -12.95 2.65 0.53
CA THR A 147 -12.07 1.48 0.67
C THR A 147 -11.13 1.62 1.87
N VAL A 148 -10.47 2.77 2.01
CA VAL A 148 -9.49 3.04 3.08
C VAL A 148 -10.20 3.14 4.44
N PHE A 149 -11.36 3.79 4.48
CA PHE A 149 -12.18 3.97 5.69
C PHE A 149 -12.48 2.63 6.36
N PHE A 150 -13.09 1.68 5.66
CA PHE A 150 -13.51 0.42 6.27
C PHE A 150 -12.31 -0.41 6.75
N ILE A 151 -11.22 -0.43 6.01
CA ILE A 151 -10.02 -1.18 6.39
C ILE A 151 -9.37 -0.58 7.64
N VAL A 152 -9.21 0.74 7.68
CA VAL A 152 -8.61 1.43 8.84
C VAL A 152 -9.54 1.36 10.04
N PHE A 153 -10.86 1.53 9.85
CA PHE A 153 -11.86 1.44 10.90
C PHE A 153 -11.81 0.09 11.62
N GLN A 154 -11.86 -1.01 10.85
CA GLN A 154 -11.85 -2.36 11.43
C GLN A 154 -10.55 -2.66 12.18
N ASN A 155 -9.41 -2.29 11.59
CA ASN A 155 -8.11 -2.51 12.24
C ASN A 155 -7.95 -1.64 13.49
N ALA A 156 -8.41 -0.39 13.47
CA ALA A 156 -8.37 0.49 14.64
C ALA A 156 -9.28 -0.02 15.76
N ALA A 157 -10.52 -0.43 15.43
CA ALA A 157 -11.45 -0.99 16.40
C ALA A 157 -10.90 -2.29 17.03
N LEU A 158 -10.39 -3.20 16.20
CA LEU A 158 -9.76 -4.43 16.66
C LEU A 158 -8.54 -4.15 17.55
N GLY A 159 -7.67 -3.22 17.12
CA GLY A 159 -6.48 -2.84 17.87
C GLY A 159 -6.80 -2.33 19.26
N VAL A 160 -7.83 -1.51 19.38
CA VAL A 160 -8.30 -1.00 20.69
C VAL A 160 -8.84 -2.13 21.57
N GLN A 161 -9.65 -3.05 21.01
CA GLN A 161 -10.25 -4.16 21.74
C GLN A 161 -9.24 -5.20 22.21
N LEU A 162 -8.11 -5.33 21.54
CA LEU A 162 -7.04 -6.27 21.89
C LEU A 162 -6.12 -5.77 22.99
N VAL A 163 -6.24 -4.52 23.41
CA VAL A 163 -5.48 -4.02 24.58
C VAL A 163 -5.99 -4.69 25.85
N PRO A 164 -5.14 -5.40 26.61
CA PRO A 164 -5.58 -6.09 27.82
C PRO A 164 -6.09 -5.11 28.88
N GLU A 165 -7.27 -5.37 29.42
CA GLU A 165 -7.93 -4.52 30.44
C GLU A 165 -7.07 -4.32 31.69
N VAL A 166 -6.18 -5.26 32.01
CA VAL A 166 -5.27 -5.15 33.17
C VAL A 166 -4.40 -3.88 33.12
N TYR A 167 -3.99 -3.44 31.94
CA TYR A 167 -3.22 -2.20 31.79
C TYR A 167 -4.07 -0.95 32.06
N GLU A 168 -5.34 -0.97 31.66
CA GLU A 168 -6.29 0.11 31.97
C GLU A 168 -6.55 0.20 33.47
N GLN A 169 -6.77 -0.97 34.10
CA GLN A 169 -6.99 -1.08 35.54
C GLN A 169 -5.74 -0.58 36.31
N GLY A 170 -4.54 -0.90 35.83
CA GLY A 170 -3.29 -0.42 36.44
C GLY A 170 -3.18 1.10 36.45
N VAL A 171 -3.48 1.78 35.31
CA VAL A 171 -3.47 3.26 35.26
C VAL A 171 -4.52 3.85 36.20
N ARG A 172 -5.73 3.28 36.24
CA ARG A 172 -6.81 3.74 37.13
C ARG A 172 -6.47 3.54 38.59
N ALA A 173 -5.84 2.43 38.99
CA ALA A 173 -5.41 2.16 40.35
C ALA A 173 -4.37 3.18 40.82
N LEU A 174 -3.56 3.73 39.93
CA LEU A 174 -2.61 4.81 40.18
C LEU A 174 -3.24 6.22 40.16
N GLY A 175 -4.59 6.33 40.04
CA GLY A 175 -5.31 7.59 40.02
C GLY A 175 -5.36 8.24 38.64
N GLY A 176 -4.97 7.53 37.59
CA GLY A 176 -4.96 8.06 36.22
C GLY A 176 -6.38 8.30 35.65
N SER A 177 -6.52 9.37 34.88
CA SER A 177 -7.76 9.74 34.22
C SER A 177 -8.02 8.86 32.96
N ARG A 178 -9.26 8.90 32.44
CA ARG A 178 -9.62 8.22 31.18
C ARG A 178 -8.75 8.69 30.01
N TRP A 179 -8.42 9.97 29.98
CA TRP A 179 -7.56 10.53 28.92
C TRP A 179 -6.12 10.02 29.00
N GLU A 180 -5.58 9.91 30.21
CA GLU A 180 -4.26 9.32 30.43
C GLU A 180 -4.23 7.84 30.04
N THR A 181 -5.26 7.08 30.41
CA THR A 181 -5.42 5.68 29.97
C THR A 181 -5.44 5.58 28.44
N MET A 182 -6.21 6.44 27.76
CA MET A 182 -6.27 6.51 26.31
C MET A 182 -4.91 6.75 25.68
N ARG A 183 -4.21 7.80 26.15
CA ARG A 183 -2.96 8.26 25.56
C ARG A 183 -1.76 7.36 25.91
N SER A 184 -1.74 6.78 27.12
CA SER A 184 -0.57 6.03 27.63
C SER A 184 -0.66 4.53 27.41
N VAL A 185 -1.88 3.97 27.25
CA VAL A 185 -2.10 2.52 27.14
C VAL A 185 -2.81 2.17 25.84
N ILE A 186 -4.02 2.71 25.62
CA ILE A 186 -4.89 2.24 24.55
C ILE A 186 -4.32 2.59 23.17
N LEU A 187 -4.04 3.87 22.91
CA LEU A 187 -3.51 4.29 21.60
C LEU A 187 -2.15 3.66 21.30
N PRO A 188 -1.16 3.61 22.22
CA PRO A 188 0.09 2.91 21.99
C PRO A 188 -0.09 1.41 21.74
N GLY A 189 -0.96 0.75 22.52
CA GLY A 189 -1.23 -0.68 22.38
C GLY A 189 -1.96 -1.03 21.06
N ALA A 190 -2.86 -0.16 20.60
CA ALA A 190 -3.57 -0.32 19.33
C ALA A 190 -2.73 0.03 18.09
N LEU A 191 -1.62 0.77 18.26
CA LEU A 191 -0.84 1.36 17.18
C LEU A 191 -0.35 0.38 16.12
N PRO A 192 0.12 -0.86 16.44
CA PRO A 192 0.52 -1.83 15.43
C PRO A 192 -0.63 -2.21 14.49
N TYR A 193 -1.83 -2.39 15.04
CA TYR A 193 -3.03 -2.71 14.26
C TYR A 193 -3.48 -1.53 13.40
N ILE A 194 -3.44 -0.32 13.95
CA ILE A 194 -3.75 0.92 13.22
C ILE A 194 -2.81 1.07 12.02
N LEU A 195 -1.50 0.89 12.21
CA LEU A 195 -0.52 0.98 11.13
C LEU A 195 -0.70 -0.11 10.08
N THR A 196 -1.02 -1.32 10.50
CA THR A 196 -1.39 -2.41 9.57
C THR A 196 -2.63 -2.03 8.75
N GLY A 197 -3.64 -1.46 9.40
CA GLY A 197 -4.84 -0.95 8.74
C GLY A 197 -4.54 0.15 7.73
N VAL A 198 -3.72 1.12 8.08
CA VAL A 198 -3.30 2.21 7.18
C VAL A 198 -2.53 1.65 5.98
N ARG A 199 -1.56 0.75 6.20
CA ARG A 199 -0.78 0.15 5.13
C ARG A 199 -1.65 -0.66 4.16
N THR A 200 -2.49 -1.52 4.71
CA THR A 200 -3.42 -2.34 3.92
C THR A 200 -4.43 -1.45 3.19
N GLY A 201 -4.99 -0.45 3.89
CA GLY A 201 -5.93 0.51 3.33
C GLY A 201 -5.36 1.28 2.14
N LEU A 202 -4.12 1.76 2.23
CA LEU A 202 -3.43 2.44 1.12
C LEU A 202 -3.20 1.51 -0.08
N GLY A 203 -2.83 0.25 0.16
CA GLY A 203 -2.66 -0.75 -0.90
C GLY A 203 -3.98 -1.05 -1.65
N PHE A 204 -5.10 -1.12 -0.94
CA PHE A 204 -6.42 -1.28 -1.56
C PHE A 204 -6.95 0.03 -2.15
N GLY A 205 -6.66 1.17 -1.52
CA GLY A 205 -7.00 2.50 -2.03
C GLY A 205 -6.39 2.78 -3.40
N TRP A 206 -5.16 2.31 -3.64
CA TRP A 206 -4.52 2.36 -4.95
C TRP A 206 -5.31 1.61 -6.03
N ARG A 207 -5.83 0.42 -5.71
CA ARG A 207 -6.67 -0.35 -6.63
C ARG A 207 -8.00 0.33 -6.91
N ALA A 208 -8.60 0.91 -5.86
CA ALA A 208 -9.84 1.68 -5.99
C ALA A 208 -9.65 2.94 -6.85
N LEU A 209 -8.50 3.62 -6.73
CA LEU A 209 -8.13 4.75 -7.58
C LEU A 209 -8.12 4.36 -9.06
N ILE A 210 -7.38 3.30 -9.42
CA ILE A 210 -7.28 2.87 -10.82
C ILE A 210 -8.66 2.51 -11.37
N ALA A 211 -9.47 1.77 -10.61
CA ALA A 211 -10.84 1.44 -11.01
C ALA A 211 -11.72 2.68 -11.23
N ALA A 212 -11.58 3.70 -10.38
CA ALA A 212 -12.30 4.96 -10.54
C ALA A 212 -11.85 5.76 -11.76
N GLU A 213 -10.55 5.78 -12.05
CA GLU A 213 -9.97 6.49 -13.19
C GLU A 213 -10.30 5.83 -14.52
N LEU A 214 -10.44 4.49 -14.56
CA LEU A 214 -10.86 3.77 -15.78
C LEU A 214 -12.24 4.20 -16.26
N VAL A 215 -13.13 4.59 -15.37
CA VAL A 215 -14.54 4.84 -15.70
C VAL A 215 -14.89 6.32 -15.74
N GLY A 216 -14.13 7.17 -15.01
CA GLY A 216 -14.67 8.48 -14.77
C GLY A 216 -13.67 9.60 -14.48
N ALA A 217 -12.50 9.62 -15.10
CA ALA A 217 -11.57 10.73 -14.92
C ALA A 217 -11.08 11.27 -16.27
N ALA A 218 -10.87 12.58 -16.36
CA ALA A 218 -10.29 13.21 -17.57
C ALA A 218 -8.77 13.06 -17.64
N THR A 219 -8.11 12.77 -16.52
CA THR A 219 -6.67 12.61 -16.41
C THR A 219 -6.36 11.61 -15.30
N GLY A 220 -5.28 10.86 -15.43
CA GLY A 220 -4.83 9.88 -14.45
C GLY A 220 -4.14 8.70 -15.10
N LEU A 221 -3.45 7.88 -14.32
CA LEU A 221 -2.78 6.68 -14.82
C LEU A 221 -3.78 5.64 -15.31
N GLY A 222 -4.93 5.49 -14.62
CA GLY A 222 -6.01 4.60 -15.05
C GLY A 222 -6.63 5.08 -16.37
N THR A 223 -6.92 6.37 -16.51
CA THR A 223 -7.44 6.97 -17.73
C THR A 223 -6.46 6.79 -18.90
N MET A 224 -5.17 7.05 -18.67
CA MET A 224 -4.13 6.85 -19.69
C MET A 224 -4.09 5.40 -20.21
N ILE A 225 -4.25 4.42 -19.33
CA ILE A 225 -4.30 3.00 -19.70
C ILE A 225 -5.58 2.71 -20.48
N PHE A 226 -6.72 3.26 -20.07
CA PHE A 226 -8.00 3.03 -20.72
C PHE A 226 -8.03 3.62 -22.13
N ASP A 227 -7.58 4.87 -22.29
CA ASP A 227 -7.45 5.52 -23.60
C ASP A 227 -6.52 4.72 -24.51
N ALA A 228 -5.38 4.26 -23.99
CA ALA A 228 -4.47 3.41 -24.76
C ALA A 228 -5.11 2.09 -25.21
N ALA A 229 -6.02 1.52 -24.40
CA ALA A 229 -6.75 0.31 -24.76
C ALA A 229 -7.74 0.56 -25.92
N GLU A 230 -8.42 1.71 -25.93
CA GLU A 230 -9.31 2.10 -27.03
C GLU A 230 -8.57 2.26 -28.37
N TYR A 231 -7.32 2.73 -28.32
CA TYR A 231 -6.45 2.89 -29.50
C TYR A 231 -5.57 1.66 -29.80
N HIS A 232 -5.77 0.54 -29.11
CA HIS A 232 -4.97 -0.70 -29.27
C HIS A 232 -3.46 -0.50 -29.06
N ARG A 233 -3.08 0.49 -28.22
CA ARG A 233 -1.71 0.83 -27.84
C ARG A 233 -1.25 0.02 -26.62
N SER A 234 -1.04 -1.30 -26.83
CA SER A 234 -0.62 -2.21 -25.74
C SER A 234 0.73 -1.84 -25.13
N ASP A 235 1.59 -1.16 -25.88
CA ASP A 235 2.84 -0.59 -25.41
C ASP A 235 2.63 0.44 -24.27
N ILE A 236 1.64 1.32 -24.41
CA ILE A 236 1.28 2.30 -23.39
C ILE A 236 0.56 1.63 -22.20
N ILE A 237 -0.29 0.62 -22.47
CA ILE A 237 -0.96 -0.14 -21.40
C ILE A 237 0.09 -0.78 -20.48
N VAL A 238 1.04 -1.52 -21.07
CA VAL A 238 2.11 -2.19 -20.30
C VAL A 238 3.00 -1.15 -19.60
N ALA A 239 3.35 -0.06 -20.28
CA ALA A 239 4.08 1.06 -19.68
C ALA A 239 3.35 1.61 -18.45
N GLY A 240 2.05 1.87 -18.55
CA GLY A 240 1.20 2.33 -17.44
C GLY A 240 1.18 1.35 -16.27
N CYS A 241 1.00 0.05 -16.53
CA CYS A 241 1.04 -0.99 -15.50
C CYS A 241 2.41 -1.02 -14.78
N LEU A 242 3.52 -0.92 -15.51
CA LEU A 242 4.85 -0.87 -14.91
C LEU A 242 5.06 0.37 -14.04
N ILE A 243 4.62 1.54 -14.53
CA ILE A 243 4.70 2.80 -13.78
C ILE A 243 3.89 2.73 -12.49
N ILE A 244 2.67 2.20 -12.54
CA ILE A 244 1.81 1.97 -11.37
C ILE A 244 2.53 1.06 -10.37
N GLY A 245 3.11 -0.05 -10.83
CA GLY A 245 3.86 -0.98 -9.98
C GLY A 245 5.06 -0.34 -9.31
N VAL A 246 5.84 0.47 -10.05
CA VAL A 246 7.01 1.19 -9.52
C VAL A 246 6.58 2.22 -8.47
N ILE A 247 5.52 3.00 -8.72
CA ILE A 247 5.02 3.99 -7.76
C ILE A 247 4.50 3.30 -6.50
N ALA A 248 3.76 2.19 -6.64
CA ALA A 248 3.24 1.42 -5.51
C ALA A 248 4.38 0.88 -4.63
N ILE A 249 5.43 0.31 -5.23
CA ILE A 249 6.62 -0.17 -4.51
C ILE A 249 7.36 1.00 -3.85
N ALA A 250 7.50 2.13 -4.53
CA ALA A 250 8.15 3.32 -4.00
C ALA A 250 7.38 3.86 -2.77
N MET A 251 6.05 3.93 -2.84
CA MET A 251 5.21 4.32 -1.71
C MET A 251 5.35 3.34 -0.53
N ASP A 252 5.31 2.04 -0.77
CA ASP A 252 5.47 1.05 0.30
C ASP A 252 6.84 1.17 0.97
N ARG A 253 7.92 1.22 0.18
CA ARG A 253 9.29 1.24 0.70
C ARG A 253 9.72 2.56 1.34
N TRP A 254 9.31 3.69 0.76
CA TRP A 254 9.81 5.00 1.18
C TRP A 254 8.88 5.73 2.14
N LEU A 255 7.57 5.43 2.10
CA LEU A 255 6.59 6.07 2.97
C LEU A 255 6.15 5.12 4.10
N LEU A 256 5.65 3.94 3.77
CA LEU A 256 4.98 3.06 4.74
C LEU A 256 5.97 2.32 5.65
N LEU A 257 6.99 1.69 5.08
CA LEU A 257 7.99 0.95 5.86
C LEU A 257 8.76 1.81 6.88
N PRO A 258 9.21 3.05 6.57
CA PRO A 258 9.88 3.89 7.57
C PRO A 258 8.96 4.32 8.71
N ILE A 259 7.67 4.60 8.41
CA ILE A 259 6.67 4.94 9.43
C ILE A 259 6.46 3.75 10.36
N GLU A 260 6.22 2.57 9.82
CA GLU A 260 6.05 1.34 10.58
C GLU A 260 7.27 1.02 11.46
N ARG A 261 8.46 1.03 10.89
CA ARG A 261 9.71 0.75 11.63
C ARG A 261 9.97 1.74 12.77
N ARG A 262 9.74 3.03 12.57
CA ARG A 262 9.96 4.06 13.60
C ARG A 262 8.94 3.97 14.73
N THR A 263 7.73 3.54 14.43
CA THR A 263 6.61 3.54 15.37
C THR A 263 6.55 2.22 16.15
N VAL A 264 6.57 1.09 15.47
CA VAL A 264 6.44 -0.24 16.10
C VAL A 264 7.69 -0.65 16.90
N ARG A 265 8.89 -0.37 16.38
CA ARG A 265 10.14 -0.66 17.11
C ARG A 265 10.31 0.16 18.39
N ARG A 266 9.81 1.39 18.43
CA ARG A 266 9.95 2.27 19.58
C ARG A 266 9.12 1.79 20.78
N TRP A 267 8.09 0.98 20.55
CA TRP A 267 7.17 0.49 21.57
C TRP A 267 7.40 -0.98 21.96
N GLY A 268 8.46 -1.64 21.45
CA GLY A 268 8.87 -3.00 21.86
C GLY A 268 7.85 -4.11 21.53
N LEU A 269 6.88 -3.84 20.66
CA LEU A 269 5.76 -4.74 20.36
C LEU A 269 6.08 -5.81 19.29
N VAL A 270 7.26 -5.75 18.69
CA VAL A 270 7.82 -6.83 17.87
C VAL A 270 9.02 -7.39 18.61
N ALA A 271 8.78 -8.45 19.37
CA ALA A 271 9.86 -9.28 19.88
C ALA A 271 10.67 -9.83 18.72
N ASP A 272 11.95 -9.55 18.71
CA ASP A 272 13.13 -10.22 18.16
C ASP A 272 12.94 -11.47 17.23
N ALA A 273 12.00 -11.46 16.29
CA ALA A 273 11.94 -12.48 15.24
C ALA A 273 13.14 -12.39 14.25
N GLU A 274 13.98 -11.36 14.38
CA GLU A 274 15.22 -11.18 13.60
C GLU A 274 16.48 -11.71 14.30
N LYS A 275 16.40 -12.21 15.55
CA LYS A 275 17.55 -12.81 16.24
C LYS A 275 17.71 -14.32 16.05
N GLU A 276 16.73 -14.96 15.40
CA GLU A 276 16.76 -16.41 15.13
C GLU A 276 17.01 -16.77 13.65
N ARG A 277 17.50 -15.83 12.82
CA ARG A 277 17.90 -16.16 11.45
C ARG A 277 19.36 -15.83 11.20
#